data_8884980bff74cc602b1780877c6de39b
#
_entry.id   8884980bff74cc602b1780877c6de39b
#
_cell.length_a   1.000
_cell.length_b   1.000
_cell.length_c   1.000
_cell.angle_alpha   90.00
_cell.angle_beta   90.00
_cell.angle_gamma   90.00
#
_symmetry.space_group_name_H-M   'P 1'
#
loop_
_entity.id
_entity.type
_entity.pdbx_description
1 polymer ?
#
loop_
_entity_poly.entity_id
_entity_poly.type
_entity_poly.pdbx_seq_one_letter_code
_entity_poly.pdbx_strand_id
1 'polypeptide(L)'
;MRKFLSSLLTVFALVFIFPLTVAAASSNVKVVDDAGILTNEETEELEEYLESLDGTVNYLVVTCDDRAMGSSALEKLDNYYRQEFDAYEDGIAFIVDMDTRRIELQGRNSLQYSLDSGDCTDITDNVYRYASDGDYYNCIYHAFREADLVANYEFVLRPMRIIVSLLIAIIIGFLGTFLKAMADRSKENEIKGVPEMFLVGATFKGLANVYDSKKRRVPEQSHYSGGSSGGYHSSGGGFSSGGGGGFSSGGHSF
;
A
#
# COMPACT_ATOMS: atom_id res chain seq x y z
N MET A 1 -60.70 41.03 -20.19
CA MET A 1 -59.44 40.55 -20.85
C MET A 1 -58.18 41.26 -20.35
N ARG A 2 -58.11 42.61 -20.27
CA ARG A 2 -56.93 43.37 -19.85
C ARG A 2 -56.45 43.01 -18.42
N LYS A 3 -57.37 42.78 -17.45
CA LYS A 3 -57.01 42.39 -16.05
C LYS A 3 -56.45 40.96 -15.92
N PHE A 4 -56.89 40.04 -16.76
CA PHE A 4 -56.35 38.66 -16.81
C PHE A 4 -54.96 38.64 -17.42
N LEU A 5 -54.66 39.45 -18.43
CA LEU A 5 -53.37 39.52 -19.07
C LEU A 5 -52.32 40.14 -18.14
N SER A 6 -52.71 41.16 -17.32
CA SER A 6 -51.80 41.77 -16.35
C SER A 6 -51.49 40.80 -15.20
N SER A 7 -52.47 40.01 -14.72
CA SER A 7 -52.26 39.00 -13.67
C SER A 7 -51.39 37.84 -14.16
N LEU A 8 -51.52 37.42 -15.41
CA LEU A 8 -50.69 36.40 -16.02
C LEU A 8 -49.23 36.89 -16.17
N LEU A 9 -49.05 38.16 -16.55
CA LEU A 9 -47.73 38.76 -16.71
C LEU A 9 -46.99 38.90 -15.37
N THR A 10 -47.72 39.23 -14.27
CA THR A 10 -47.12 39.31 -12.93
C THR A 10 -46.73 37.94 -12.36
N VAL A 11 -47.52 36.90 -12.62
CA VAL A 11 -47.17 35.53 -12.22
C VAL A 11 -45.95 35.01 -13.00
N PHE A 12 -45.89 35.35 -14.30
CA PHE A 12 -44.73 34.99 -15.14
C PHE A 12 -43.44 35.71 -14.70
N ALA A 13 -43.53 36.99 -14.33
CA ALA A 13 -42.42 37.77 -13.80
C ALA A 13 -41.93 37.25 -12.43
N LEU A 14 -42.86 36.75 -11.59
CA LEU A 14 -42.51 36.20 -10.27
C LEU A 14 -41.79 34.85 -10.39
N VAL A 15 -42.07 34.03 -11.39
CA VAL A 15 -41.39 32.77 -11.67
C VAL A 15 -39.97 33.00 -12.21
N PHE A 16 -39.72 34.11 -12.92
CA PHE A 16 -38.40 34.46 -13.45
C PHE A 16 -37.49 35.19 -12.44
N ILE A 17 -38.02 35.66 -11.29
CA ILE A 17 -37.25 36.33 -10.24
C ILE A 17 -36.84 35.34 -9.13
N PHE A 18 -37.15 34.03 -9.24
CA PHE A 18 -36.51 33.07 -8.41
C PHE A 18 -35.02 33.09 -8.77
N PRO A 19 -34.14 33.66 -7.95
CA PRO A 19 -32.72 33.48 -8.17
C PRO A 19 -32.51 31.97 -8.09
N LEU A 20 -32.00 31.34 -9.16
CA LEU A 20 -31.30 30.10 -9.03
C LEU A 20 -30.11 30.41 -8.10
N THR A 21 -30.34 30.31 -6.81
CA THR A 21 -29.24 30.09 -5.88
C THR A 21 -28.71 28.71 -6.27
N VAL A 22 -27.77 28.68 -7.22
CA VAL A 22 -26.82 27.62 -7.30
C VAL A 22 -26.15 27.70 -5.93
N ALA A 23 -26.62 26.88 -4.99
CA ALA A 23 -25.80 26.52 -3.84
C ALA A 23 -24.52 26.02 -4.50
N ALA A 24 -23.43 26.76 -4.34
CA ALA A 24 -22.11 26.22 -4.62
C ALA A 24 -22.05 24.96 -3.76
N ALA A 25 -22.26 23.80 -4.37
CA ALA A 25 -21.98 22.54 -3.72
C ALA A 25 -20.52 22.68 -3.29
N SER A 26 -20.26 22.59 -2.00
CA SER A 26 -18.90 22.48 -1.49
C SER A 26 -18.29 21.32 -2.28
N SER A 27 -17.32 21.64 -3.16
CA SER A 27 -16.64 20.60 -3.90
C SER A 27 -15.97 19.69 -2.89
N ASN A 28 -16.21 18.40 -2.97
CA ASN A 28 -15.52 17.37 -2.18
C ASN A 28 -14.10 17.07 -2.73
N VAL A 29 -13.67 17.84 -3.74
CA VAL A 29 -12.33 17.74 -4.36
C VAL A 29 -11.58 19.05 -4.12
N LYS A 30 -10.32 18.92 -3.71
CA LYS A 30 -9.38 20.02 -3.54
C LYS A 30 -8.01 19.64 -4.07
N VAL A 31 -7.48 20.49 -4.94
CA VAL A 31 -6.09 20.39 -5.42
C VAL A 31 -5.35 21.65 -4.97
N VAL A 32 -4.32 21.46 -4.14
CA VAL A 32 -3.46 22.52 -3.58
C VAL A 32 -2.06 22.31 -4.11
N ASP A 33 -1.66 23.09 -5.11
CA ASP A 33 -0.34 22.99 -5.75
C ASP A 33 0.58 24.12 -5.28
N ASP A 34 0.98 24.10 -3.99
CA ASP A 34 1.86 25.11 -3.41
C ASP A 34 3.32 25.00 -3.94
N ALA A 35 3.73 23.81 -4.39
CA ALA A 35 5.04 23.61 -5.00
C ALA A 35 5.10 24.06 -6.47
N GLY A 36 3.96 24.31 -7.12
CA GLY A 36 3.89 24.74 -8.52
C GLY A 36 4.45 23.69 -9.49
N ILE A 37 4.29 22.41 -9.21
CA ILE A 37 4.84 21.31 -10.00
C ILE A 37 3.81 20.72 -10.99
N LEU A 38 2.57 21.18 -10.93
CA LEU A 38 1.51 20.85 -11.87
C LEU A 38 1.24 22.01 -12.82
N THR A 39 0.90 21.71 -14.05
CA THR A 39 0.35 22.73 -14.98
C THR A 39 -1.10 22.98 -14.68
N ASN A 40 -1.66 24.12 -15.14
CA ASN A 40 -3.07 24.42 -14.98
C ASN A 40 -3.98 23.34 -15.64
N GLU A 41 -3.54 22.81 -16.79
CA GLU A 41 -4.25 21.75 -17.52
C GLU A 41 -4.27 20.46 -16.71
N GLU A 42 -3.13 20.06 -16.13
CA GLU A 42 -3.04 18.87 -15.27
C GLU A 42 -3.88 19.01 -13.98
N THR A 43 -3.94 20.23 -13.42
CA THR A 43 -4.79 20.50 -12.25
C THR A 43 -6.26 20.34 -12.59
N GLU A 44 -6.72 20.93 -13.71
CA GLU A 44 -8.10 20.81 -14.17
C GLU A 44 -8.48 19.35 -14.49
N GLU A 45 -7.59 18.59 -15.15
CA GLU A 45 -7.80 17.17 -15.44
C GLU A 45 -7.88 16.32 -14.16
N LEU A 46 -7.04 16.61 -13.15
CA LEU A 46 -7.10 15.92 -11.85
C LEU A 46 -8.41 16.24 -11.13
N GLU A 47 -8.85 17.49 -11.10
CA GLU A 47 -10.11 17.89 -10.49
C GLU A 47 -11.29 17.17 -11.17
N GLU A 48 -11.37 17.19 -12.51
CA GLU A 48 -12.41 16.51 -13.27
C GLU A 48 -12.42 14.99 -13.01
N TYR A 49 -11.24 14.38 -12.97
CA TYR A 49 -11.10 12.96 -12.65
C TYR A 49 -11.61 12.65 -11.24
N LEU A 50 -11.19 13.40 -10.23
CA LEU A 50 -11.56 13.16 -8.83
C LEU A 50 -13.06 13.45 -8.60
N GLU A 51 -13.64 14.45 -9.27
CA GLU A 51 -15.08 14.71 -9.22
C GLU A 51 -15.91 13.59 -9.88
N SER A 52 -15.31 12.80 -10.76
CA SER A 52 -15.97 11.63 -11.37
C SER A 52 -16.04 10.41 -10.45
N LEU A 53 -15.30 10.42 -9.34
CA LEU A 53 -15.29 9.35 -8.35
C LEU A 53 -16.51 9.42 -7.41
N ASP A 54 -16.45 8.78 -6.24
CA ASP A 54 -17.54 8.78 -5.26
C ASP A 54 -17.74 10.18 -4.65
N GLY A 55 -18.83 10.84 -4.99
CA GLY A 55 -19.16 12.18 -4.49
C GLY A 55 -19.46 12.26 -2.99
N THR A 56 -19.43 11.15 -2.25
CA THR A 56 -19.57 11.12 -0.78
C THR A 56 -18.22 11.13 -0.05
N VAL A 57 -17.11 11.01 -0.78
CA VAL A 57 -15.74 10.98 -0.28
C VAL A 57 -15.04 12.28 -0.62
N ASN A 58 -14.29 12.84 0.33
CA ASN A 58 -13.46 14.00 0.10
C ASN A 58 -12.11 13.59 -0.50
N TYR A 59 -11.67 14.28 -1.53
CA TYR A 59 -10.40 14.05 -2.20
C TYR A 59 -9.50 15.26 -2.06
N LEU A 60 -8.30 15.06 -1.50
CA LEU A 60 -7.31 16.10 -1.32
C LEU A 60 -6.00 15.74 -2.02
N VAL A 61 -5.58 16.58 -2.95
CA VAL A 61 -4.24 16.56 -3.54
C VAL A 61 -3.45 17.72 -2.97
N VAL A 62 -2.23 17.46 -2.51
CA VAL A 62 -1.32 18.49 -2.03
C VAL A 62 0.03 18.32 -2.68
N THR A 63 0.59 19.42 -3.17
CA THR A 63 2.03 19.52 -3.46
C THR A 63 2.62 20.63 -2.62
N CYS A 64 3.77 20.44 -2.00
CA CYS A 64 4.41 21.47 -1.20
C CYS A 64 5.94 21.36 -1.25
N ASP A 65 6.65 22.48 -1.06
CA ASP A 65 8.10 22.57 -1.05
C ASP A 65 8.68 23.19 0.21
N ASP A 66 7.82 23.53 1.18
CA ASP A 66 8.20 24.20 2.41
C ASP A 66 7.80 23.40 3.68
N ARG A 67 8.12 23.97 4.86
CA ARG A 67 7.81 23.40 6.18
C ARG A 67 6.70 24.12 6.92
N ALA A 68 5.96 24.99 6.27
CA ALA A 68 4.95 25.82 6.92
C ALA A 68 3.87 24.97 7.60
N MET A 69 3.52 23.84 6.97
CA MET A 69 2.43 22.96 7.44
C MET A 69 2.91 21.75 8.26
N GLY A 70 4.21 21.59 8.48
CA GLY A 70 4.74 20.50 9.30
C GLY A 70 6.16 20.10 8.95
N SER A 71 6.71 19.16 9.74
CA SER A 71 8.09 18.68 9.60
C SER A 71 8.21 17.38 8.78
N SER A 72 7.12 16.71 8.54
CA SER A 72 7.04 15.48 7.75
C SER A 72 5.88 15.54 6.76
N ALA A 73 5.97 14.77 5.66
CA ALA A 73 4.90 14.69 4.67
C ALA A 73 3.56 14.30 5.30
N LEU A 74 3.58 13.34 6.23
CA LEU A 74 2.39 12.90 6.96
C LEU A 74 1.75 14.01 7.79
N GLU A 75 2.56 14.77 8.55
CA GLU A 75 2.08 15.89 9.37
C GLU A 75 1.52 17.01 8.49
N LYS A 76 2.22 17.34 7.40
CA LYS A 76 1.76 18.35 6.43
C LYS A 76 0.40 17.94 5.85
N LEU A 77 0.28 16.70 5.38
CA LEU A 77 -0.97 16.20 4.79
C LEU A 77 -2.15 16.23 5.77
N ASP A 78 -1.93 15.85 7.04
CA ASP A 78 -2.97 15.93 8.07
C ASP A 78 -3.41 17.39 8.32
N ASN A 79 -2.46 18.33 8.34
CA ASN A 79 -2.75 19.74 8.55
C ASN A 79 -3.48 20.37 7.36
N TYR A 80 -3.08 20.06 6.12
CA TYR A 80 -3.80 20.51 4.92
C TYR A 80 -5.22 19.94 4.90
N TYR A 81 -5.40 18.65 5.22
CA TYR A 81 -6.74 18.05 5.23
C TYR A 81 -7.67 18.76 6.23
N ARG A 82 -7.19 19.06 7.42
CA ARG A 82 -7.96 19.76 8.47
C ARG A 82 -8.27 21.23 8.14
N GLN A 83 -7.57 21.84 7.21
CA GLN A 83 -7.89 23.19 6.73
C GLN A 83 -9.02 23.18 5.71
N GLU A 84 -9.07 22.16 4.85
CA GLU A 84 -10.01 22.10 3.73
C GLU A 84 -11.30 21.34 4.09
N PHE A 85 -11.20 20.34 4.97
CA PHE A 85 -12.29 19.44 5.34
C PHE A 85 -12.41 19.23 6.85
N ASP A 86 -13.57 18.73 7.30
CA ASP A 86 -13.72 18.31 8.70
C ASP A 86 -12.89 17.03 8.96
N ALA A 87 -12.25 16.99 10.12
CA ALA A 87 -11.41 15.86 10.53
C ALA A 87 -12.18 14.52 10.64
N TYR A 88 -13.50 14.58 10.73
CA TYR A 88 -14.38 13.41 10.89
C TYR A 88 -15.06 12.98 9.58
N GLU A 89 -14.81 13.67 8.48
CA GLU A 89 -15.34 13.30 7.17
C GLU A 89 -14.47 12.23 6.50
N ASP A 90 -15.13 11.36 5.75
CA ASP A 90 -14.46 10.34 4.96
C ASP A 90 -13.67 10.97 3.82
N GLY A 91 -12.44 10.54 3.63
CA GLY A 91 -11.61 11.12 2.58
C GLY A 91 -10.37 10.31 2.24
N ILE A 92 -9.85 10.60 1.06
CA ILE A 92 -8.55 10.12 0.57
C ILE A 92 -7.68 11.36 0.31
N ALA A 93 -6.50 11.40 0.89
CA ALA A 93 -5.58 12.51 0.74
C ALA A 93 -4.20 12.02 0.28
N PHE A 94 -3.60 12.74 -0.66
CA PHE A 94 -2.28 12.44 -1.20
C PHE A 94 -1.41 13.70 -1.24
N ILE A 95 -0.14 13.56 -0.85
CA ILE A 95 0.83 14.65 -0.89
C ILE A 95 2.08 14.25 -1.66
N VAL A 96 2.59 15.20 -2.44
CA VAL A 96 3.94 15.21 -2.99
C VAL A 96 4.74 16.28 -2.25
N ASP A 97 5.56 15.86 -1.31
CA ASP A 97 6.38 16.75 -0.49
C ASP A 97 7.79 16.89 -1.10
N MET A 98 8.06 18.01 -1.71
CA MET A 98 9.35 18.30 -2.37
C MET A 98 10.44 18.65 -1.37
N ASP A 99 10.11 19.15 -0.17
CA ASP A 99 11.09 19.45 0.89
C ASP A 99 11.71 18.16 1.45
N THR A 100 10.89 17.14 1.74
CA THR A 100 11.36 15.86 2.27
C THR A 100 11.56 14.79 1.20
N ARG A 101 11.23 15.05 -0.04
CA ARG A 101 11.25 14.11 -1.17
C ARG A 101 10.45 12.84 -0.85
N ARG A 102 9.22 13.04 -0.41
CA ARG A 102 8.30 11.96 -0.04
C ARG A 102 6.94 12.15 -0.66
N ILE A 103 6.34 11.04 -1.02
CA ILE A 103 4.92 10.93 -1.27
C ILE A 103 4.26 10.22 -0.10
N GLU A 104 3.04 10.61 0.25
CA GLU A 104 2.26 10.01 1.32
C GLU A 104 0.80 9.93 0.91
N LEU A 105 0.16 8.79 1.20
CA LEU A 105 -1.27 8.55 0.96
C LEU A 105 -1.97 8.28 2.29
N GLN A 106 -3.14 8.88 2.49
CA GLN A 106 -3.98 8.67 3.67
C GLN A 106 -5.41 8.28 3.29
N GLY A 107 -5.94 7.25 3.94
CA GLY A 107 -7.37 6.99 4.05
C GLY A 107 -7.89 7.52 5.39
N ARG A 108 -8.94 8.35 5.37
CA ARG A 108 -9.45 9.08 6.54
C ARG A 108 -10.78 8.50 7.01
N ASN A 109 -10.98 8.59 8.35
CA ASN A 109 -12.19 8.18 9.05
C ASN A 109 -12.62 6.74 8.70
N SER A 110 -13.77 6.49 8.10
CA SER A 110 -14.20 5.12 7.78
C SER A 110 -13.33 4.45 6.72
N LEU A 111 -12.73 5.22 5.80
CA LEU A 111 -11.86 4.69 4.75
C LEU A 111 -10.52 4.13 5.27
N GLN A 112 -10.09 4.45 6.50
CA GLN A 112 -8.92 3.84 7.11
C GLN A 112 -9.02 2.31 7.27
N TYR A 113 -10.22 1.75 7.23
CA TYR A 113 -10.47 0.32 7.36
C TYR A 113 -10.49 -0.41 6.01
N SER A 114 -10.93 0.27 4.95
CA SER A 114 -10.93 -0.27 3.59
C SER A 114 -9.62 0.02 2.85
N LEU A 115 -8.96 1.13 3.16
CA LEU A 115 -7.66 1.52 2.66
C LEU A 115 -6.68 1.53 3.83
N ASP A 116 -6.17 0.36 4.23
CA ASP A 116 -5.29 0.24 5.39
C ASP A 116 -3.87 0.79 5.13
N SER A 117 -3.04 0.90 6.19
CA SER A 117 -1.67 1.43 6.04
C SER A 117 -0.78 0.58 5.13
N GLY A 118 -1.07 -0.72 5.01
CA GLY A 118 -0.39 -1.60 4.08
C GLY A 118 -0.79 -1.29 2.64
N ASP A 119 -2.07 -1.02 2.42
CA ASP A 119 -2.58 -0.62 1.11
C ASP A 119 -2.01 0.73 0.68
N CYS A 120 -2.00 1.71 1.58
CA CYS A 120 -1.38 3.02 1.32
C CYS A 120 0.11 2.88 0.96
N THR A 121 0.86 2.00 1.67
CA THR A 121 2.27 1.74 1.35
C THR A 121 2.43 1.06 0.00
N ASP A 122 1.64 0.01 -0.28
CA ASP A 122 1.71 -0.70 -1.57
C ASP A 122 1.41 0.24 -2.74
N ILE A 123 0.43 1.14 -2.60
CA ILE A 123 0.08 2.14 -3.63
C ILE A 123 1.23 3.13 -3.83
N THR A 124 1.78 3.69 -2.75
CA THR A 124 2.90 4.63 -2.87
C THR A 124 4.15 3.95 -3.46
N ASP A 125 4.40 2.68 -3.16
CA ASP A 125 5.46 1.87 -3.78
C ASP A 125 5.24 1.62 -5.28
N ASN A 126 3.99 1.59 -5.73
CA ASN A 126 3.67 1.44 -7.16
C ASN A 126 3.91 2.74 -7.94
N VAL A 127 3.62 3.90 -7.34
CA VAL A 127 3.62 5.19 -8.04
C VAL A 127 4.89 6.02 -7.83
N TYR A 128 5.78 5.70 -6.86
CA TYR A 128 6.96 6.52 -6.54
C TYR A 128 7.88 6.77 -7.73
N ARG A 129 7.91 5.88 -8.70
CA ARG A 129 8.75 6.02 -9.90
C ARG A 129 8.34 7.23 -10.73
N TYR A 130 7.04 7.48 -10.86
CA TYR A 130 6.55 8.68 -11.54
C TYR A 130 7.05 9.95 -10.84
N ALA A 131 6.97 10.01 -9.50
CA ALA A 131 7.51 11.12 -8.74
C ALA A 131 9.02 11.27 -8.90
N SER A 132 9.78 10.15 -8.93
CA SER A 132 11.24 10.14 -9.17
C SER A 132 11.61 10.64 -10.55
N ASP A 133 10.79 10.35 -11.55
CA ASP A 133 10.99 10.76 -12.94
C ASP A 133 10.50 12.21 -13.20
N GLY A 134 9.85 12.83 -12.21
CA GLY A 134 9.28 14.18 -12.31
C GLY A 134 7.89 14.23 -12.96
N ASP A 135 7.26 13.09 -13.14
CA ASP A 135 5.92 12.95 -13.70
C ASP A 135 4.87 12.95 -12.56
N TYR A 136 4.67 14.13 -11.96
CA TYR A 136 3.85 14.27 -10.76
C TYR A 136 2.36 14.08 -11.04
N TYR A 137 1.89 14.48 -12.22
CA TYR A 137 0.51 14.25 -12.64
C TYR A 137 0.16 12.75 -12.64
N ASN A 138 0.96 11.93 -13.34
CA ASN A 138 0.71 10.49 -13.37
C ASN A 138 0.91 9.84 -12.01
N CYS A 139 1.83 10.34 -11.18
CA CYS A 139 1.99 9.88 -9.81
C CYS A 139 0.69 10.02 -9.02
N ILE A 140 0.09 11.21 -9.04
CA ILE A 140 -1.15 11.55 -8.32
C ILE A 140 -2.33 10.79 -8.91
N TYR A 141 -2.49 10.81 -10.23
CA TYR A 141 -3.58 10.14 -10.93
C TYR A 141 -3.63 8.64 -10.62
N HIS A 142 -2.50 7.95 -10.73
CA HIS A 142 -2.42 6.52 -10.45
C HIS A 142 -2.60 6.21 -8.97
N ALA A 143 -2.13 7.06 -8.06
CA ALA A 143 -2.34 6.88 -6.63
C ALA A 143 -3.84 6.89 -6.28
N PHE A 144 -4.58 7.88 -6.76
CA PHE A 144 -6.03 7.94 -6.51
C PHE A 144 -6.81 6.83 -7.23
N ARG A 145 -6.41 6.47 -8.44
CA ARG A 145 -7.03 5.36 -9.17
C ARG A 145 -6.87 4.03 -8.41
N GLU A 146 -5.68 3.74 -7.89
CA GLU A 146 -5.45 2.54 -7.11
C GLU A 146 -6.16 2.60 -5.75
N ALA A 147 -6.17 3.76 -5.10
CA ALA A 147 -6.86 3.96 -3.84
C ALA A 147 -8.38 3.76 -3.97
N ASP A 148 -9.00 4.28 -5.03
CA ASP A 148 -10.41 4.08 -5.32
C ASP A 148 -10.77 2.60 -5.55
N LEU A 149 -9.96 1.88 -6.33
CA LEU A 149 -10.14 0.44 -6.55
C LEU A 149 -10.05 -0.35 -5.24
N VAL A 150 -9.11 0.01 -4.34
CA VAL A 150 -8.97 -0.64 -3.03
C VAL A 150 -10.13 -0.31 -2.13
N ALA A 151 -10.55 0.96 -2.07
CA ALA A 151 -11.66 1.41 -1.24
C ALA A 151 -12.98 0.75 -1.62
N ASN A 152 -13.18 0.50 -2.92
CA ASN A 152 -14.36 -0.21 -3.45
C ASN A 152 -14.25 -1.74 -3.45
N TYR A 153 -13.24 -2.31 -2.76
CA TYR A 153 -12.99 -3.75 -2.71
C TYR A 153 -12.75 -4.41 -4.07
N GLU A 154 -12.36 -3.65 -5.08
CA GLU A 154 -11.96 -4.23 -6.34
C GLU A 154 -10.59 -4.89 -6.23
N PHE A 155 -10.38 -5.98 -6.99
CA PHE A 155 -9.13 -6.74 -6.90
C PHE A 155 -7.97 -5.98 -7.55
N VAL A 156 -7.12 -5.38 -6.73
CA VAL A 156 -5.86 -4.78 -7.19
C VAL A 156 -4.77 -5.84 -7.25
N LEU A 157 -4.15 -6.00 -8.42
CA LEU A 157 -3.00 -6.87 -8.60
C LEU A 157 -1.80 -6.31 -7.84
N ARG A 158 -1.44 -6.94 -6.72
CA ARG A 158 -0.27 -6.59 -5.91
C ARG A 158 0.88 -7.53 -6.25
N PRO A 159 1.80 -7.14 -7.17
CA PRO A 159 2.81 -8.06 -7.69
C PRO A 159 3.70 -8.64 -6.59
N MET A 160 4.06 -7.86 -5.56
CA MET A 160 4.89 -8.34 -4.46
C MET A 160 4.19 -9.40 -3.60
N ARG A 161 2.91 -9.20 -3.27
CA ARG A 161 2.13 -10.20 -2.49
C ARG A 161 1.94 -11.49 -3.27
N ILE A 162 1.75 -11.41 -4.61
CA ILE A 162 1.63 -12.59 -5.48
C ILE A 162 2.95 -13.36 -5.50
N ILE A 163 4.09 -12.69 -5.68
CA ILE A 163 5.41 -13.33 -5.70
C ILE A 163 5.70 -14.03 -4.36
N VAL A 164 5.46 -13.35 -3.23
CA VAL A 164 5.67 -13.91 -1.90
C VAL A 164 4.76 -15.13 -1.65
N SER A 165 3.47 -15.05 -2.00
CA SER A 165 2.55 -16.17 -1.84
C SER A 165 2.93 -17.37 -2.70
N LEU A 166 3.41 -17.14 -3.93
CA LEU A 166 3.91 -18.18 -4.81
C LEU A 166 5.17 -18.86 -4.24
N LEU A 167 6.11 -18.08 -3.70
CA LEU A 167 7.30 -18.63 -3.05
C LEU A 167 6.94 -19.48 -1.84
N ILE A 168 6.02 -19.01 -1.00
CA ILE A 168 5.54 -19.77 0.17
C ILE A 168 4.87 -21.07 -0.28
N ALA A 169 4.03 -21.03 -1.31
CA ALA A 169 3.38 -22.22 -1.86
C ALA A 169 4.40 -23.25 -2.38
N ILE A 170 5.46 -22.81 -3.05
CA ILE A 170 6.56 -23.68 -3.52
C ILE A 170 7.28 -24.32 -2.33
N ILE A 171 7.61 -23.55 -1.29
CA ILE A 171 8.28 -24.05 -0.08
C ILE A 171 7.41 -25.09 0.62
N ILE A 172 6.11 -24.83 0.80
CA ILE A 172 5.18 -25.76 1.43
C ILE A 172 5.05 -27.04 0.59
N GLY A 173 4.93 -26.93 -0.72
CA GLY A 173 4.89 -28.05 -1.65
C GLY A 173 6.14 -28.93 -1.58
N PHE A 174 7.32 -28.29 -1.57
CA PHE A 174 8.59 -28.99 -1.42
C PHE A 174 8.71 -29.70 -0.05
N LEU A 175 8.33 -29.01 1.03
CA LEU A 175 8.37 -29.57 2.37
C LEU A 175 7.41 -30.77 2.49
N GLY A 176 6.22 -30.70 1.92
CA GLY A 176 5.25 -31.79 1.91
C GLY A 176 5.75 -33.03 1.16
N THR A 177 6.35 -32.84 -0.03
CA THR A 177 6.95 -33.94 -0.80
C THR A 177 8.16 -34.52 -0.11
N PHE A 178 8.99 -33.69 0.55
CA PHE A 178 10.14 -34.14 1.32
C PHE A 178 9.73 -34.98 2.52
N LEU A 179 8.74 -34.52 3.31
CA LEU A 179 8.22 -35.27 4.47
C LEU A 179 7.59 -36.61 4.03
N LYS A 180 6.87 -36.62 2.91
CA LYS A 180 6.33 -37.86 2.34
C LYS A 180 7.46 -38.82 1.95
N ALA A 181 8.49 -38.37 1.25
CA ALA A 181 9.63 -39.18 0.88
C ALA A 181 10.40 -39.73 2.10
N MET A 182 10.51 -38.94 3.19
CA MET A 182 11.07 -39.43 4.46
C MET A 182 10.20 -40.52 5.10
N ALA A 183 8.88 -40.34 5.11
CA ALA A 183 7.95 -41.31 5.67
C ALA A 183 7.94 -42.62 4.87
N ASP A 184 8.03 -42.55 3.54
CA ASP A 184 8.10 -43.73 2.68
C ASP A 184 9.45 -44.49 2.88
N ARG A 185 10.56 -43.77 3.04
CA ARG A 185 11.85 -44.39 3.39
C ARG A 185 11.84 -45.08 4.76
N SER A 186 11.10 -44.52 5.73
CA SER A 186 10.95 -45.15 7.05
C SER A 186 10.19 -46.48 6.99
N LYS A 187 9.29 -46.64 6.02
CA LYS A 187 8.54 -47.88 5.79
C LYS A 187 9.37 -48.95 5.03
N GLU A 188 10.30 -48.53 4.19
CA GLU A 188 11.17 -49.42 3.44
C GLU A 188 12.28 -50.04 4.33
N ASN A 189 12.58 -49.45 5.48
CA ASN A 189 13.55 -49.99 6.45
C ASN A 189 12.96 -51.08 7.36
N GLU A 190 11.67 -51.38 7.29
CA GLU A 190 11.21 -52.73 7.69
C GLU A 190 11.59 -53.73 6.61
N ILE A 191 12.85 -54.07 6.56
CA ILE A 191 13.34 -55.24 5.84
C ILE A 191 12.62 -56.44 6.47
N LYS A 192 11.54 -56.83 5.84
CA LYS A 192 10.94 -58.16 6.08
C LYS A 192 12.06 -59.14 5.91
N GLY A 193 12.38 -59.81 6.99
CA GLY A 193 13.48 -60.70 7.24
C GLY A 193 14.23 -61.18 5.99
N VAL A 194 15.51 -60.94 5.93
CA VAL A 194 16.40 -61.66 5.03
C VAL A 194 16.03 -63.13 5.16
N PRO A 195 15.58 -63.81 4.11
CA PRO A 195 15.26 -65.23 4.24
C PRO A 195 16.55 -65.92 4.75
N GLU A 196 16.43 -66.66 5.85
CA GLU A 196 17.52 -67.40 6.51
C GLU A 196 18.35 -68.28 5.57
N MET A 197 17.91 -68.41 4.34
CA MET A 197 18.50 -69.23 3.30
C MET A 197 19.84 -68.65 2.74
N PHE A 198 20.19 -67.40 3.06
CA PHE A 198 21.47 -66.78 2.62
C PHE A 198 22.57 -66.80 3.68
N LEU A 199 22.28 -67.30 4.89
CA LEU A 199 23.28 -67.34 6.00
C LEU A 199 24.11 -68.62 6.04
N VAL A 200 23.91 -69.55 5.09
CA VAL A 200 24.71 -70.79 5.01
C VAL A 200 25.79 -70.64 3.96
N GLY A 201 26.94 -70.13 4.33
CA GLY A 201 28.12 -70.31 3.47
C GLY A 201 29.12 -69.14 3.40
N ALA A 202 28.93 -68.03 4.06
CA ALA A 202 29.93 -66.97 4.05
C ALA A 202 30.57 -66.75 5.44
N THR A 203 31.48 -67.64 5.82
CA THR A 203 32.43 -67.33 6.88
C THR A 203 33.43 -66.30 6.36
N PHE A 204 33.04 -65.05 6.40
CA PHE A 204 33.98 -63.95 6.20
C PHE A 204 34.88 -63.88 7.46
N LYS A 205 36.08 -64.40 7.37
CA LYS A 205 37.15 -64.00 8.29
C LYS A 205 37.47 -62.54 7.97
N GLY A 206 36.79 -61.65 8.71
CA GLY A 206 36.89 -60.22 8.51
C GLY A 206 38.26 -59.71 8.83
N LEU A 207 38.83 -58.98 7.91
CA LEU A 207 39.76 -57.91 8.20
C LEU A 207 38.95 -56.72 8.70
N ALA A 208 38.94 -56.54 10.03
CA ALA A 208 38.46 -55.31 10.63
C ALA A 208 39.48 -54.22 10.29
N ASN A 209 39.21 -53.49 9.21
CA ASN A 209 39.88 -52.22 9.00
C ASN A 209 39.26 -51.21 9.98
N VAL A 210 39.93 -51.04 11.09
CA VAL A 210 39.67 -49.93 11.99
C VAL A 210 40.10 -48.66 11.28
N TYR A 211 39.09 -47.94 10.71
CA TYR A 211 39.32 -46.57 10.29
C TYR A 211 39.48 -45.72 11.53
N ASP A 212 40.73 -45.46 11.91
CA ASP A 212 41.08 -44.45 12.90
C ASP A 212 40.75 -43.08 12.31
N SER A 213 39.56 -42.56 12.62
CA SER A 213 39.15 -41.22 12.23
C SER A 213 39.95 -40.23 13.07
N LYS A 214 41.11 -39.83 12.58
CA LYS A 214 41.82 -38.67 13.11
C LYS A 214 40.90 -37.45 13.00
N LYS A 215 40.27 -37.06 14.10
CA LYS A 215 39.61 -35.75 14.23
C LYS A 215 40.65 -34.66 13.98
N ARG A 216 40.62 -34.11 12.77
CA ARG A 216 41.38 -32.91 12.45
C ARG A 216 40.71 -31.76 13.20
N ARG A 217 41.32 -31.24 14.25
CA ARG A 217 40.90 -29.98 14.85
C ARG A 217 41.13 -28.88 13.85
N VAL A 218 40.03 -28.30 13.35
CA VAL A 218 40.05 -27.06 12.59
C VAL A 218 40.32 -25.95 13.60
N PRO A 219 41.31 -25.07 13.38
CA PRO A 219 41.50 -23.91 14.23
C PRO A 219 40.28 -23.01 14.12
N GLU A 220 39.78 -22.59 15.27
CA GLU A 220 38.75 -21.58 15.39
C GLU A 220 39.21 -20.28 14.71
N GLN A 221 38.68 -19.97 13.56
CA GLN A 221 38.81 -18.64 12.98
C GLN A 221 37.96 -17.67 13.79
N SER A 222 38.61 -16.75 14.47
CA SER A 222 37.98 -15.62 15.10
C SER A 222 37.24 -14.82 14.04
N HIS A 223 35.92 -14.90 14.07
CA HIS A 223 35.06 -14.04 13.27
C HIS A 223 35.18 -12.60 13.77
N TYR A 224 35.91 -11.80 13.03
CA TYR A 224 35.83 -10.36 13.14
C TYR A 224 34.44 -9.94 12.59
N SER A 225 33.56 -9.63 13.51
CA SER A 225 32.22 -9.13 13.23
C SER A 225 32.34 -7.69 12.73
N GLY A 226 32.41 -7.53 11.41
CA GLY A 226 32.17 -6.26 10.75
C GLY A 226 30.67 -6.12 10.53
N GLY A 227 30.00 -5.40 11.44
CA GLY A 227 28.59 -5.08 11.28
C GLY A 227 28.39 -4.08 10.14
N SER A 228 27.66 -4.49 9.14
CA SER A 228 26.94 -3.59 8.24
C SER A 228 25.48 -3.94 8.35
N SER A 229 24.81 -3.30 9.28
CA SER A 229 23.36 -3.35 9.42
C SER A 229 22.74 -2.36 8.42
N GLY A 230 22.40 -2.85 7.25
CA GLY A 230 21.40 -2.19 6.40
C GLY A 230 20.03 -2.44 7.01
N GLY A 231 19.61 -1.58 7.93
CA GLY A 231 18.28 -1.61 8.49
C GLY A 231 17.30 -1.05 7.47
N TYR A 232 16.52 -1.91 6.86
CA TYR A 232 15.28 -1.50 6.21
C TYR A 232 14.28 -1.22 7.33
N HIS A 233 14.15 0.05 7.68
CA HIS A 233 13.05 0.49 8.54
C HIS A 233 11.78 0.55 7.71
N SER A 234 11.05 -0.55 7.68
CA SER A 234 9.62 -0.53 7.44
C SER A 234 8.96 0.13 8.64
N SER A 235 8.80 1.44 8.61
CA SER A 235 8.03 2.16 9.61
C SER A 235 6.55 2.13 9.23
N GLY A 236 5.91 0.98 9.41
CA GLY A 236 4.47 0.90 9.56
C GLY A 236 4.07 1.41 10.95
N GLY A 237 4.07 2.72 11.15
CA GLY A 237 3.63 3.34 12.38
C GLY A 237 2.24 3.89 12.22
N GLY A 238 1.23 3.09 12.59
CA GLY A 238 -0.11 3.63 12.82
C GLY A 238 -0.08 4.51 14.06
N PHE A 239 -0.06 5.82 13.89
CA PHE A 239 -0.25 6.75 15.00
C PHE A 239 -1.74 7.00 15.17
N SER A 240 -2.36 6.36 16.15
CA SER A 240 -3.62 6.83 16.68
C SER A 240 -3.36 8.04 17.57
N SER A 241 -3.37 9.25 17.01
CA SER A 241 -3.34 10.46 17.81
C SER A 241 -4.75 10.68 18.38
N GLY A 242 -4.86 10.69 19.70
CA GLY A 242 -6.11 10.89 20.39
C GLY A 242 -6.68 12.28 20.10
N GLY A 243 -7.93 12.30 19.61
CA GLY A 243 -8.76 13.49 19.49
C GLY A 243 -8.91 14.03 18.07
N GLY A 244 -9.63 13.33 17.22
CA GLY A 244 -10.03 13.77 15.89
C GLY A 244 -9.78 12.64 14.90
N GLY A 245 -10.72 12.33 14.04
CA GLY A 245 -10.79 11.27 13.04
C GLY A 245 -9.54 10.42 12.83
N GLY A 246 -9.68 9.11 12.92
CA GLY A 246 -8.58 8.19 12.65
C GLY A 246 -8.19 8.22 11.16
N PHE A 247 -6.97 7.91 10.85
CA PHE A 247 -6.50 7.71 9.48
C PHE A 247 -5.51 6.56 9.38
N SER A 248 -5.47 5.93 8.22
CA SER A 248 -4.40 5.04 7.76
C SER A 248 -3.43 5.81 6.88
N SER A 249 -2.18 5.46 6.87
CA SER A 249 -1.22 6.12 5.99
C SER A 249 -0.10 5.20 5.53
N GLY A 250 0.49 5.52 4.41
CA GLY A 250 1.70 4.90 3.89
C GLY A 250 2.39 5.84 2.91
N GLY A 251 3.72 5.81 2.88
CA GLY A 251 4.49 6.70 2.05
C GLY A 251 5.83 6.14 1.59
N HIS A 252 6.35 6.72 0.50
CA HIS A 252 7.62 6.35 -0.11
C HIS A 252 8.48 7.59 -0.37
N SER A 253 9.81 7.42 -0.29
CA SER A 253 10.78 8.47 -0.69
C SER A 253 11.12 8.33 -2.17
N PHE A 254 11.33 9.45 -2.87
CA PHE A 254 11.65 9.50 -4.29
C PHE A 254 12.82 10.45 -4.62
#